data_53b69e40110c6d5ddac6e8a44340dda7
#
_entry.id   53b69e40110c6d5ddac6e8a44340dda7
#
_cell.length_a   1.000
_cell.length_b   1.000
_cell.length_c   1.000
_cell.angle_alpha   90.00
_cell.angle_beta   90.00
_cell.angle_gamma   90.00
#
_symmetry.space_group_name_H-M   'P 1'
#
loop_
_entity.id
_entity.type
_entity.pdbx_description
1 polymer ?
#
loop_
_entity_poly.entity_id
_entity_poly.type
_entity_poly.pdbx_seq_one_letter_code
_entity_poly.pdbx_strand_id
1 'polypeptide(L)'
;MRAILALTLAAGVSVAGAHTQDFEREARWRAEVVPALVVGEAVEIPGPGARPFLGIFTEPMGVDHATTTLLVIVHGIGVHPDHGIIGKLRMDLADEGFATLSIQMPVLASDAPPEHYEPLFGNAAERIANAATWGRGKGYRDLVLVSHSLGSRMSNAYFDRAAKPAYRAWVALGLGAPFSPSLAQKPPVPVLDLYGELDLDQVREAAPARAKVAVSSGARQQQLAGADHFFAGHEAELVALIAGFAARK
;
A
#
# COMPACT_ATOMS: atom_id res chain seq x y z
N MET A 1 -70.92 2.39 16.86
CA MET A 1 -69.89 2.50 15.81
C MET A 1 -68.59 2.85 16.51
N ARG A 2 -67.64 1.89 16.61
CA ARG A 2 -66.28 2.11 17.19
C ARG A 2 -65.32 2.15 16.04
N ALA A 3 -64.67 3.31 15.85
CA ALA A 3 -63.61 3.49 14.87
C ALA A 3 -62.31 2.89 15.42
N ILE A 4 -61.71 1.93 14.69
CA ILE A 4 -60.40 1.36 14.97
C ILE A 4 -59.39 2.22 14.20
N LEU A 5 -58.56 2.92 14.93
CA LEU A 5 -57.42 3.68 14.38
C LEU A 5 -56.24 2.70 14.17
N ALA A 6 -55.95 2.39 12.92
CA ALA A 6 -54.77 1.59 12.58
C ALA A 6 -53.53 2.48 12.58
N LEU A 7 -52.62 2.21 13.52
CA LEU A 7 -51.31 2.87 13.61
C LEU A 7 -50.33 2.09 12.69
N THR A 8 -50.01 2.65 11.54
CA THR A 8 -48.98 2.12 10.65
C THR A 8 -47.60 2.54 11.18
N LEU A 9 -46.88 1.56 11.73
CA LEU A 9 -45.47 1.72 12.11
C LEU A 9 -44.61 1.68 10.83
N ALA A 10 -44.13 2.82 10.39
CA ALA A 10 -43.10 2.87 9.31
C ALA A 10 -41.76 2.44 9.90
N ALA A 11 -41.35 1.24 9.59
CA ALA A 11 -40.00 0.79 9.87
C ALA A 11 -39.02 1.56 8.96
N GLY A 12 -38.34 2.55 9.53
CA GLY A 12 -37.23 3.22 8.88
C GLY A 12 -36.10 2.22 8.65
N VAL A 13 -35.90 1.80 7.40
CA VAL A 13 -34.68 1.07 7.00
C VAL A 13 -33.54 2.06 7.10
N SER A 14 -32.74 1.95 8.16
CA SER A 14 -31.46 2.64 8.26
C SER A 14 -30.55 2.04 7.18
N VAL A 15 -30.43 2.71 6.04
CA VAL A 15 -29.39 2.40 5.05
C VAL A 15 -28.08 2.76 5.75
N ALA A 16 -27.34 1.74 6.20
CA ALA A 16 -25.98 1.92 6.63
C ALA A 16 -25.24 2.62 5.48
N GLY A 17 -24.87 3.89 5.69
CA GLY A 17 -24.20 4.68 4.67
C GLY A 17 -22.95 3.95 4.24
N ALA A 18 -22.86 3.56 2.97
CA ALA A 18 -21.64 2.99 2.41
C ALA A 18 -20.52 4.03 2.68
N HIS A 19 -19.50 3.64 3.44
CA HIS A 19 -18.35 4.51 3.66
C HIS A 19 -17.69 4.78 2.31
N THR A 20 -17.85 6.01 1.83
CA THR A 20 -17.29 6.45 0.56
C THR A 20 -15.87 6.98 0.77
N GLN A 21 -15.04 6.84 -0.25
CA GLN A 21 -13.69 7.42 -0.26
C GLN A 21 -13.74 8.91 0.07
N ASP A 22 -12.92 9.36 1.02
CA ASP A 22 -12.81 10.76 1.46
C ASP A 22 -11.79 11.53 0.60
N PHE A 23 -12.23 12.00 -0.54
CA PHE A 23 -11.41 12.80 -1.46
C PHE A 23 -11.04 14.16 -0.89
N GLU A 24 -11.85 14.72 0.04
CA GLU A 24 -11.53 15.99 0.68
C GLU A 24 -10.36 15.82 1.65
N ARG A 25 -10.30 14.71 2.36
CA ARG A 25 -9.16 14.37 3.22
C ARG A 25 -7.87 14.21 2.40
N GLU A 26 -7.94 13.53 1.27
CA GLU A 26 -6.80 13.42 0.35
C GLU A 26 -6.35 14.80 -0.16
N ALA A 27 -7.30 15.69 -0.50
CA ALA A 27 -7.00 17.05 -0.95
C ALA A 27 -6.38 17.92 0.15
N ARG A 28 -6.86 17.81 1.40
CA ARG A 28 -6.24 18.48 2.56
C ARG A 28 -4.80 18.05 2.75
N TRP A 29 -4.52 16.74 2.75
CA TRP A 29 -3.15 16.25 2.85
C TRP A 29 -2.25 16.72 1.71
N ARG A 30 -2.76 16.71 0.48
CA ARG A 30 -2.02 17.29 -0.63
C ARG A 30 -1.63 18.75 -0.36
N ALA A 31 -2.58 19.56 0.13
CA ALA A 31 -2.34 20.98 0.43
C ALA A 31 -1.35 21.18 1.57
N GLU A 32 -1.25 20.27 2.51
CA GLU A 32 -0.29 20.30 3.62
C GLU A 32 1.08 19.77 3.22
N VAL A 33 1.12 18.62 2.54
CA VAL A 33 2.36 17.90 2.23
C VAL A 33 3.15 18.57 1.11
N VAL A 34 2.50 18.97 0.02
CA VAL A 34 3.21 19.45 -1.17
C VAL A 34 4.07 20.70 -0.89
N PRO A 35 3.60 21.72 -0.17
CA PRO A 35 4.43 22.88 0.16
C PRO A 35 5.56 22.58 1.16
N ALA A 36 5.44 21.47 1.91
CA ALA A 36 6.42 21.07 2.93
C ALA A 36 7.48 20.09 2.42
N LEU A 37 7.38 19.63 1.16
CA LEU A 37 8.34 18.70 0.58
C LEU A 37 9.73 19.32 0.49
N VAL A 38 10.71 18.68 1.12
CA VAL A 38 12.13 19.06 1.05
C VAL A 38 12.86 18.19 0.04
N VAL A 39 12.47 16.94 -0.11
CA VAL A 39 13.10 15.95 -1.00
C VAL A 39 12.04 15.36 -1.91
N GLY A 40 12.34 15.26 -3.21
CA GLY A 40 11.44 14.77 -4.24
C GLY A 40 10.48 15.84 -4.77
N GLU A 41 9.61 15.43 -5.66
CA GLU A 41 8.62 16.28 -6.32
C GLU A 41 7.22 15.68 -6.24
N ALA A 42 6.20 16.53 -6.10
CA ALA A 42 4.81 16.12 -6.19
C ALA A 42 4.44 15.89 -7.66
N VAL A 43 3.86 14.72 -7.94
CA VAL A 43 3.38 14.36 -9.28
C VAL A 43 1.90 14.00 -9.24
N GLU A 44 1.21 14.20 -10.35
CA GLU A 44 -0.16 13.74 -10.53
C GLU A 44 -0.19 12.44 -11.33
N ILE A 45 -0.85 11.43 -10.76
CA ILE A 45 -1.03 10.14 -11.39
C ILE A 45 -2.51 9.98 -11.74
N PRO A 46 -2.88 9.60 -12.99
CA PRO A 46 -4.28 9.31 -13.33
C PRO A 46 -4.87 8.26 -12.39
N GLY A 47 -6.08 8.50 -11.89
CA GLY A 47 -6.74 7.60 -10.94
C GLY A 47 -8.09 7.10 -11.43
N PRO A 48 -8.78 6.32 -10.59
CA PRO A 48 -10.12 5.82 -10.88
C PRO A 48 -11.09 6.95 -11.26
N GLY A 49 -11.89 6.73 -12.31
CA GLY A 49 -12.82 7.73 -12.82
C GLY A 49 -12.18 9.01 -13.34
N ALA A 50 -10.94 8.92 -13.84
CA ALA A 50 -10.13 10.05 -14.30
C ALA A 50 -9.79 11.13 -13.24
N ARG A 51 -9.99 10.83 -11.96
CA ARG A 51 -9.59 11.73 -10.86
C ARG A 51 -8.14 11.47 -10.49
N PRO A 52 -7.22 12.43 -10.70
CA PRO A 52 -5.80 12.22 -10.37
C PRO A 52 -5.60 12.11 -8.86
N PHE A 53 -4.53 11.42 -8.48
CA PHE A 53 -4.09 11.32 -7.08
C PHE A 53 -2.62 11.69 -6.94
N LEU A 54 -2.22 12.05 -5.72
CA LEU A 54 -0.86 12.48 -5.40
C LEU A 54 0.11 11.30 -5.44
N GLY A 55 1.22 11.48 -6.15
CA GLY A 55 2.47 10.75 -5.97
C GLY A 55 3.57 11.69 -5.48
N ILE A 56 4.53 11.17 -4.73
CA ILE A 56 5.76 11.88 -4.40
C ILE A 56 6.91 11.07 -4.99
N PHE A 57 7.53 11.63 -6.00
CA PHE A 57 8.60 11.00 -6.75
C PHE A 57 9.96 11.53 -6.27
N THR A 58 10.90 10.62 -6.03
CA THR A 58 12.27 10.94 -5.65
C THR A 58 13.20 10.12 -6.51
N GLU A 59 14.12 10.80 -7.16
CA GLU A 59 15.06 10.21 -8.10
C GLU A 59 16.49 10.48 -7.63
N PRO A 60 17.35 9.46 -7.53
CA PRO A 60 18.76 9.66 -7.24
C PRO A 60 19.44 10.41 -8.40
N MET A 61 20.52 11.13 -8.10
CA MET A 61 21.28 11.85 -9.14
C MET A 61 21.94 10.90 -10.13
N GLY A 62 21.92 11.27 -11.41
CA GLY A 62 22.67 10.58 -12.46
C GLY A 62 22.11 9.22 -12.85
N VAL A 63 20.81 8.98 -12.65
CA VAL A 63 20.16 7.68 -12.97
C VAL A 63 19.98 7.47 -14.46
N ASP A 64 20.06 6.21 -14.86
CA ASP A 64 19.53 5.70 -16.13
C ASP A 64 18.19 4.98 -15.84
N HIS A 65 17.09 5.53 -16.27
CA HIS A 65 15.75 4.99 -16.04
C HIS A 65 15.57 3.56 -16.58
N ALA A 66 16.30 3.19 -17.63
CA ALA A 66 16.20 1.87 -18.24
C ALA A 66 16.82 0.77 -17.36
N THR A 67 17.78 1.12 -16.49
CA THR A 67 18.52 0.19 -15.62
C THR A 67 18.22 0.37 -14.14
N THR A 68 17.71 1.53 -13.74
CA THR A 68 17.33 1.84 -12.36
C THR A 68 15.99 1.21 -11.99
N THR A 69 15.90 0.59 -10.83
CA THR A 69 14.64 0.07 -10.29
C THR A 69 13.81 1.22 -9.70
N LEU A 70 12.53 1.28 -10.06
CA LEU A 70 11.54 2.15 -9.42
C LEU A 70 10.81 1.37 -8.32
N LEU A 71 10.91 1.85 -7.08
CA LEU A 71 10.15 1.35 -5.94
C LEU A 71 8.86 2.17 -5.80
N VAL A 72 7.71 1.57 -6.05
CA VAL A 72 6.41 2.19 -5.75
C VAL A 72 6.04 1.84 -4.31
N ILE A 73 5.81 2.88 -3.48
CA ILE A 73 5.61 2.75 -2.04
C ILE A 73 4.16 3.08 -1.69
N VAL A 74 3.50 2.16 -0.98
CA VAL A 74 2.08 2.22 -0.63
C VAL A 74 1.91 2.32 0.88
N HIS A 75 1.28 3.40 1.34
CA HIS A 75 1.06 3.68 2.76
C HIS A 75 -0.06 2.86 3.40
N GLY A 76 -0.10 2.84 4.74
CA GLY A 76 -1.11 2.18 5.57
C GLY A 76 -2.41 2.96 5.71
N ILE A 77 -3.20 2.56 6.72
CA ILE A 77 -4.51 3.14 7.01
C ILE A 77 -4.41 4.60 7.43
N GLY A 78 -5.26 5.46 6.85
CA GLY A 78 -5.54 6.79 7.38
C GLY A 78 -4.37 7.79 7.36
N VAL A 79 -3.33 7.53 6.54
CA VAL A 79 -2.14 8.39 6.39
C VAL A 79 -1.91 8.80 4.93
N HIS A 80 -0.83 9.50 4.63
CA HIS A 80 -0.50 10.08 3.33
C HIS A 80 0.89 9.62 2.84
N PRO A 81 1.27 9.87 1.56
CA PRO A 81 2.50 9.35 0.94
C PRO A 81 3.83 9.79 1.57
N ASP A 82 3.83 10.78 2.45
CA ASP A 82 5.04 11.27 3.14
C ASP A 82 4.98 11.03 4.66
N HIS A 83 4.04 10.20 5.15
CA HIS A 83 3.85 9.99 6.58
C HIS A 83 4.79 8.94 7.16
N GLY A 84 5.47 9.27 8.28
CA GLY A 84 6.20 8.31 9.10
C GLY A 84 7.17 7.45 8.31
N ILE A 85 7.08 6.13 8.47
CA ILE A 85 7.98 5.17 7.80
C ILE A 85 7.91 5.28 6.26
N ILE A 86 6.78 5.71 5.68
CA ILE A 86 6.64 5.84 4.22
C ILE A 86 7.53 6.95 3.68
N GLY A 87 7.48 8.13 4.31
CA GLY A 87 8.36 9.26 3.95
C GLY A 87 9.83 8.90 4.13
N LYS A 88 10.16 8.20 5.23
CA LYS A 88 11.53 7.75 5.49
C LYS A 88 12.00 6.74 4.45
N LEU A 89 11.23 5.69 4.15
CA LEU A 89 11.58 4.71 3.12
C LEU A 89 11.75 5.36 1.74
N ARG A 90 10.91 6.35 1.40
CA ARG A 90 11.02 7.08 0.14
C ARG A 90 12.38 7.76 -0.01
N MET A 91 12.87 8.41 1.04
CA MET A 91 14.16 9.12 1.05
C MET A 91 15.33 8.15 1.14
N ASP A 92 15.33 7.27 2.15
CA ASP A 92 16.47 6.39 2.42
C ASP A 92 16.73 5.40 1.26
N LEU A 93 15.67 4.89 0.61
CA LEU A 93 15.83 4.03 -0.58
C LEU A 93 16.32 4.80 -1.80
N ALA A 94 16.03 6.11 -1.89
CA ALA A 94 16.63 6.96 -2.93
C ALA A 94 18.13 7.16 -2.68
N ASP A 95 18.56 7.28 -1.43
CA ASP A 95 19.98 7.33 -1.06
C ASP A 95 20.71 6.01 -1.37
N GLU A 96 19.99 4.87 -1.35
CA GLU A 96 20.50 3.56 -1.80
C GLU A 96 20.51 3.39 -3.34
N GLY A 97 20.17 4.42 -4.09
CA GLY A 97 20.24 4.44 -5.57
C GLY A 97 18.98 3.95 -6.29
N PHE A 98 17.87 3.76 -5.61
CA PHE A 98 16.58 3.45 -6.23
C PHE A 98 15.81 4.73 -6.56
N ALA A 99 15.08 4.75 -7.67
CA ALA A 99 14.00 5.72 -7.80
C ALA A 99 12.83 5.30 -6.91
N THR A 100 12.16 6.24 -6.26
CA THR A 100 11.01 5.95 -5.40
C THR A 100 9.80 6.78 -5.79
N LEU A 101 8.61 6.18 -5.69
CA LEU A 101 7.33 6.83 -5.93
C LEU A 101 6.37 6.41 -4.81
N SER A 102 6.21 7.23 -3.78
CA SER A 102 5.17 7.00 -2.79
C SER A 102 3.84 7.56 -3.28
N ILE A 103 2.75 6.79 -3.14
CA ILE A 103 1.46 7.12 -3.74
C ILE A 103 0.34 7.23 -2.71
N GLN A 104 -0.56 8.20 -2.92
CA GLN A 104 -1.77 8.36 -2.13
C GLN A 104 -2.73 7.19 -2.40
N MET A 105 -3.02 6.43 -1.35
CA MET A 105 -4.03 5.38 -1.39
C MET A 105 -5.40 5.94 -1.02
N PRO A 106 -6.49 5.29 -1.46
CA PRO A 106 -7.83 5.73 -1.08
C PRO A 106 -8.02 5.63 0.44
N VAL A 107 -8.63 6.65 1.03
CA VAL A 107 -8.89 6.73 2.46
C VAL A 107 -10.36 6.97 2.75
N LEU A 108 -10.79 6.60 3.94
CA LEU A 108 -12.09 6.91 4.51
C LEU A 108 -11.98 8.07 5.50
N ALA A 109 -13.10 8.49 6.07
CA ALA A 109 -13.15 9.43 7.20
C ALA A 109 -12.24 8.96 8.35
N SER A 110 -11.77 9.89 9.19
CA SER A 110 -10.75 9.62 10.20
C SER A 110 -11.19 8.64 11.28
N ASP A 111 -12.47 8.51 11.50
CA ASP A 111 -13.13 7.64 12.48
C ASP A 111 -13.60 6.29 11.88
N ALA A 112 -13.39 6.08 10.58
CA ALA A 112 -13.80 4.85 9.92
C ALA A 112 -12.95 3.66 10.38
N PRO A 113 -13.56 2.56 10.83
CA PRO A 113 -12.84 1.38 11.25
C PRO A 113 -12.17 0.64 10.07
N PRO A 114 -11.07 -0.10 10.31
CA PRO A 114 -10.27 -0.73 9.26
C PRO A 114 -11.05 -1.68 8.35
N GLU A 115 -12.05 -2.38 8.85
CA GLU A 115 -12.89 -3.32 8.10
C GLU A 115 -13.73 -2.65 7.01
N HIS A 116 -14.00 -1.35 7.13
CA HIS A 116 -14.76 -0.59 6.14
C HIS A 116 -13.94 -0.23 4.89
N TYR A 117 -12.63 -0.49 4.89
CA TYR A 117 -11.77 -0.18 3.75
C TYR A 117 -11.83 -1.20 2.60
N GLU A 118 -12.37 -2.40 2.81
CA GLU A 118 -12.41 -3.45 1.76
C GLU A 118 -13.10 -3.03 0.46
N PRO A 119 -14.21 -2.26 0.48
CA PRO A 119 -14.82 -1.74 -0.75
C PRO A 119 -13.89 -0.85 -1.58
N LEU A 120 -12.88 -0.24 -0.98
CA LEU A 120 -11.88 0.61 -1.66
C LEU A 120 -10.74 -0.17 -2.33
N PHE A 121 -10.63 -1.48 -2.10
CA PHE A 121 -9.53 -2.28 -2.63
C PHE A 121 -9.52 -2.36 -4.16
N GLY A 122 -10.67 -2.18 -4.82
CA GLY A 122 -10.75 -2.00 -6.26
C GLY A 122 -10.02 -0.74 -6.73
N ASN A 123 -10.37 0.41 -6.15
CA ASN A 123 -9.73 1.69 -6.44
C ASN A 123 -8.24 1.69 -6.06
N ALA A 124 -7.89 1.03 -4.96
CA ALA A 124 -6.50 0.88 -4.54
C ALA A 124 -5.69 0.09 -5.58
N ALA A 125 -6.22 -1.03 -6.07
CA ALA A 125 -5.58 -1.84 -7.11
C ALA A 125 -5.38 -1.06 -8.42
N GLU A 126 -6.35 -0.22 -8.81
CA GLU A 126 -6.23 0.65 -9.98
C GLU A 126 -5.16 1.73 -9.77
N ARG A 127 -5.07 2.37 -8.59
CA ARG A 127 -3.99 3.31 -8.27
C ARG A 127 -2.61 2.66 -8.35
N ILE A 128 -2.45 1.45 -7.83
CA ILE A 128 -1.20 0.68 -7.92
C ILE A 128 -0.84 0.39 -9.39
N ALA A 129 -1.81 -0.02 -10.22
CA ALA A 129 -1.58 -0.27 -11.64
C ALA A 129 -1.21 1.02 -12.40
N ASN A 130 -1.87 2.14 -12.10
CA ASN A 130 -1.63 3.43 -12.74
C ASN A 130 -0.27 4.03 -12.34
N ALA A 131 0.17 3.82 -11.09
CA ALA A 131 1.53 4.17 -10.66
C ALA A 131 2.60 3.43 -11.48
N ALA A 132 2.39 2.14 -11.75
CA ALA A 132 3.30 1.40 -12.63
C ALA A 132 3.28 1.92 -14.07
N THR A 133 2.11 2.28 -14.59
CA THR A 133 1.97 2.88 -15.92
C THR A 133 2.69 4.23 -16.00
N TRP A 134 2.55 5.06 -14.97
CA TRP A 134 3.26 6.33 -14.84
C TRP A 134 4.78 6.12 -14.85
N GLY A 135 5.29 5.20 -14.03
CA GLY A 135 6.73 4.88 -13.96
C GLY A 135 7.29 4.40 -15.30
N ARG A 136 6.54 3.54 -16.00
CA ARG A 136 6.92 3.11 -17.36
C ARG A 136 6.92 4.25 -18.38
N GLY A 137 5.98 5.18 -18.25
CA GLY A 137 5.93 6.41 -19.05
C GLY A 137 7.15 7.31 -18.82
N LYS A 138 7.77 7.25 -17.64
CA LYS A 138 9.05 7.90 -17.32
C LYS A 138 10.30 7.13 -17.82
N GLY A 139 10.11 5.92 -18.35
CA GLY A 139 11.19 5.08 -18.89
C GLY A 139 11.67 3.96 -17.96
N TYR A 140 11.16 3.87 -16.73
CA TYR A 140 11.49 2.78 -15.81
C TYR A 140 10.94 1.45 -16.32
N ARG A 141 11.82 0.46 -16.46
CA ARG A 141 11.45 -0.89 -16.93
C ARG A 141 11.32 -1.88 -15.79
N ASP A 142 12.04 -1.62 -14.71
CA ASP A 142 12.12 -2.47 -13.53
C ASP A 142 11.37 -1.82 -12.37
N LEU A 143 10.25 -2.44 -11.95
CA LEU A 143 9.37 -1.93 -10.90
C LEU A 143 9.20 -2.96 -9.78
N VAL A 144 9.33 -2.52 -8.54
CA VAL A 144 9.06 -3.29 -7.33
C VAL A 144 8.01 -2.56 -6.50
N LEU A 145 7.03 -3.28 -5.98
CA LEU A 145 6.02 -2.74 -5.08
C LEU A 145 6.48 -2.91 -3.62
N VAL A 146 6.43 -1.84 -2.84
CA VAL A 146 6.67 -1.85 -1.39
C VAL A 146 5.42 -1.35 -0.71
N SER A 147 4.87 -2.06 0.24
CA SER A 147 3.60 -1.66 0.87
C SER A 147 3.61 -1.92 2.38
N HIS A 148 2.91 -1.08 3.15
CA HIS A 148 2.86 -1.17 4.59
C HIS A 148 1.43 -1.30 5.10
N SER A 149 1.21 -2.20 6.08
CA SER A 149 -0.04 -2.31 6.85
C SER A 149 -1.28 -2.54 5.97
N LEU A 150 -2.30 -1.67 6.04
CA LEU A 150 -3.46 -1.72 5.15
C LEU A 150 -3.05 -1.63 3.67
N GLY A 151 -2.00 -0.88 3.35
CA GLY A 151 -1.43 -0.84 2.00
C GLY A 151 -0.95 -2.22 1.53
N SER A 152 -0.44 -3.07 2.42
CA SER A 152 -0.09 -4.45 2.10
C SER A 152 -1.34 -5.30 1.83
N ARG A 153 -2.47 -5.06 2.54
CA ARG A 153 -3.76 -5.71 2.20
C ARG A 153 -4.29 -5.25 0.83
N MET A 154 -4.17 -3.96 0.50
CA MET A 154 -4.52 -3.42 -0.81
C MET A 154 -3.64 -4.00 -1.93
N SER A 155 -2.34 -4.15 -1.68
CA SER A 155 -1.40 -4.78 -2.61
C SER A 155 -1.68 -6.28 -2.78
N ASN A 156 -2.04 -6.99 -1.72
CA ASN A 156 -2.50 -8.38 -1.78
C ASN A 156 -3.71 -8.53 -2.73
N ALA A 157 -4.69 -7.60 -2.62
CA ALA A 157 -5.85 -7.57 -3.52
C ALA A 157 -5.49 -7.17 -4.96
N TYR A 158 -4.48 -6.32 -5.17
CA TYR A 158 -3.95 -6.00 -6.50
C TYR A 158 -3.37 -7.25 -7.17
N PHE A 159 -2.50 -7.98 -6.50
CA PHE A 159 -1.88 -9.19 -7.06
C PHE A 159 -2.87 -10.32 -7.27
N ASP A 160 -3.92 -10.42 -6.45
CA ASP A 160 -5.00 -11.39 -6.62
C ASP A 160 -5.80 -11.18 -7.90
N ARG A 161 -5.97 -9.91 -8.30
CA ARG A 161 -6.77 -9.51 -9.47
C ARG A 161 -5.97 -9.38 -10.75
N ALA A 162 -4.66 -9.16 -10.65
CA ALA A 162 -3.82 -8.86 -11.81
C ALA A 162 -3.41 -10.14 -12.54
N ALA A 163 -3.96 -10.40 -13.72
CA ALA A 163 -3.55 -11.53 -14.56
C ALA A 163 -2.07 -11.47 -14.97
N LYS A 164 -1.53 -10.26 -15.16
CA LYS A 164 -0.11 -9.97 -15.39
C LYS A 164 0.28 -8.76 -14.56
N PRO A 165 0.82 -8.96 -13.35
CA PRO A 165 1.27 -7.86 -12.51
C PRO A 165 2.30 -6.99 -13.21
N ALA A 166 2.20 -5.67 -12.99
CA ALA A 166 3.14 -4.71 -13.57
C ALA A 166 4.49 -4.70 -12.86
N TYR A 167 4.53 -5.20 -11.64
CA TYR A 167 5.71 -5.26 -10.77
C TYR A 167 6.35 -6.64 -10.86
N ARG A 168 7.69 -6.70 -10.83
CA ARG A 168 8.43 -7.97 -10.84
C ARG A 168 8.59 -8.60 -9.45
N ALA A 169 8.38 -7.82 -8.38
CA ALA A 169 8.50 -8.28 -7.01
C ALA A 169 7.63 -7.43 -6.07
N TRP A 170 7.33 -7.96 -4.89
CA TRP A 170 6.54 -7.30 -3.86
C TRP A 170 7.21 -7.44 -2.49
N VAL A 171 7.34 -6.32 -1.77
CA VAL A 171 7.70 -6.25 -0.36
C VAL A 171 6.45 -5.89 0.44
N ALA A 172 6.01 -6.81 1.30
CA ALA A 172 4.86 -6.64 2.19
C ALA A 172 5.38 -6.38 3.61
N LEU A 173 5.12 -5.19 4.15
CA LEU A 173 5.49 -4.79 5.50
C LEU A 173 4.24 -4.82 6.38
N GLY A 174 4.28 -5.56 7.49
CA GLY A 174 3.21 -5.61 8.47
C GLY A 174 1.84 -6.03 7.88
N LEU A 175 1.81 -7.06 7.05
CA LEU A 175 0.58 -7.55 6.42
C LEU A 175 -0.32 -8.25 7.45
N GLY A 176 -1.41 -7.60 7.88
CA GLY A 176 -2.39 -8.09 8.83
C GLY A 176 -3.44 -9.05 8.23
N ALA A 177 -3.05 -9.89 7.28
CA ALA A 177 -3.92 -10.89 6.65
C ALA A 177 -3.08 -12.06 6.09
N PRO A 178 -3.67 -13.24 5.84
CA PRO A 178 -3.07 -14.25 4.98
C PRO A 178 -2.91 -13.71 3.54
N PHE A 179 -2.09 -14.35 2.75
CA PHE A 179 -2.14 -14.14 1.30
C PHE A 179 -3.52 -14.55 0.76
N SER A 180 -4.00 -13.83 -0.26
CA SER A 180 -5.23 -14.19 -0.97
C SER A 180 -5.14 -15.61 -1.55
N PRO A 181 -6.25 -16.28 -1.82
CA PRO A 181 -6.24 -17.67 -2.27
C PRO A 181 -5.38 -17.94 -3.51
N SER A 182 -5.33 -17.00 -4.47
CA SER A 182 -4.50 -17.15 -5.66
C SER A 182 -3.02 -17.04 -5.33
N LEU A 183 -2.63 -16.07 -4.50
CA LEU A 183 -1.25 -15.89 -4.05
C LEU A 183 -0.80 -17.05 -3.15
N ALA A 184 -1.70 -17.57 -2.33
CA ALA A 184 -1.42 -18.71 -1.46
C ALA A 184 -1.11 -20.01 -2.24
N GLN A 185 -1.65 -20.15 -3.45
CA GLN A 185 -1.32 -21.26 -4.35
C GLN A 185 0.01 -21.04 -5.06
N LYS A 186 0.18 -19.87 -5.66
CA LYS A 186 1.40 -19.47 -6.38
C LYS A 186 1.46 -17.97 -6.51
N PRO A 187 2.27 -17.26 -5.72
CA PRO A 187 2.51 -15.84 -5.94
C PRO A 187 2.98 -15.58 -7.37
N PRO A 188 2.38 -14.60 -8.07
CA PRO A 188 2.73 -14.31 -9.46
C PRO A 188 4.12 -13.66 -9.61
N VAL A 189 4.69 -13.21 -8.50
CA VAL A 189 6.00 -12.56 -8.40
C VAL A 189 6.70 -12.98 -7.11
N PRO A 190 8.03 -12.88 -6.99
CA PRO A 190 8.74 -13.01 -5.73
C PRO A 190 8.19 -12.05 -4.66
N VAL A 191 8.00 -12.55 -3.43
CA VAL A 191 7.48 -11.78 -2.29
C VAL A 191 8.49 -11.81 -1.15
N LEU A 192 8.73 -10.63 -0.53
CA LEU A 192 9.39 -10.49 0.76
C LEU A 192 8.35 -10.01 1.78
N ASP A 193 8.00 -10.87 2.72
CA ASP A 193 7.06 -10.59 3.82
C ASP A 193 7.85 -10.26 5.08
N LEU A 194 7.81 -8.99 5.51
CA LEU A 194 8.51 -8.49 6.68
C LEU A 194 7.51 -8.04 7.75
N TYR A 195 7.77 -8.41 9.00
CA TYR A 195 6.95 -7.97 10.13
C TYR A 195 7.78 -7.89 11.41
N GLY A 196 7.34 -7.08 12.36
CA GLY A 196 8.00 -6.92 13.64
C GLY A 196 7.67 -8.02 14.64
N GLU A 197 8.58 -8.33 15.55
CA GLU A 197 8.32 -9.23 16.68
C GLU A 197 7.19 -8.68 17.58
N LEU A 198 7.15 -7.34 17.74
CA LEU A 198 6.16 -6.60 18.52
C LEU A 198 5.06 -5.98 17.63
N ASP A 199 4.85 -6.51 16.43
CA ASP A 199 3.82 -6.07 15.49
C ASP A 199 2.40 -6.29 16.06
N LEU A 200 1.39 -5.72 15.42
CA LEU A 200 -0.02 -5.91 15.78
C LEU A 200 -0.37 -7.41 15.82
N ASP A 201 -1.26 -7.79 16.75
CA ASP A 201 -1.67 -9.18 16.92
C ASP A 201 -2.13 -9.83 15.62
N GLN A 202 -2.96 -9.14 14.86
CA GLN A 202 -3.46 -9.62 13.55
C GLN A 202 -2.34 -9.91 12.53
N VAL A 203 -1.21 -9.17 12.58
CA VAL A 203 -0.06 -9.40 11.71
C VAL A 203 0.68 -10.66 12.12
N ARG A 204 0.93 -10.80 13.43
CA ARG A 204 1.63 -11.94 14.02
C ARG A 204 0.81 -13.24 13.91
N GLU A 205 -0.49 -13.17 14.11
CA GLU A 205 -1.41 -14.30 13.96
C GLU A 205 -1.52 -14.81 12.51
N ALA A 206 -1.46 -13.89 11.53
CA ALA A 206 -1.50 -14.25 10.11
C ALA A 206 -0.13 -14.74 9.57
N ALA A 207 1.00 -14.43 10.22
CA ALA A 207 2.34 -14.76 9.76
C ALA A 207 2.58 -16.26 9.51
N PRO A 208 2.13 -17.21 10.38
CA PRO A 208 2.33 -18.63 10.14
C PRO A 208 1.65 -19.15 8.86
N ALA A 209 0.50 -18.59 8.49
CA ALA A 209 -0.17 -18.94 7.24
C ALA A 209 0.63 -18.47 6.01
N ARG A 210 1.22 -17.26 6.07
CA ARG A 210 2.07 -16.73 5.02
C ARG A 210 3.41 -17.48 4.91
N ALA A 211 3.99 -17.90 6.04
CA ALA A 211 5.21 -18.72 6.07
C ALA A 211 5.07 -20.04 5.28
N LYS A 212 3.89 -20.67 5.34
CA LYS A 212 3.63 -21.91 4.58
C LYS A 212 3.72 -21.69 3.07
N VAL A 213 3.26 -20.54 2.59
CA VAL A 213 3.36 -20.16 1.17
C VAL A 213 4.81 -19.87 0.80
N ALA A 214 5.58 -19.23 1.68
CA ALA A 214 6.98 -18.92 1.44
C ALA A 214 7.82 -20.17 1.11
N VAL A 215 7.61 -21.27 1.82
CA VAL A 215 8.31 -22.53 1.60
C VAL A 215 8.05 -23.14 0.22
N SER A 216 6.83 -22.96 -0.32
CA SER A 216 6.40 -23.63 -1.57
C SER A 216 6.60 -22.80 -2.84
N SER A 217 6.84 -21.48 -2.73
CA SER A 217 6.70 -20.56 -3.86
C SER A 217 7.87 -19.62 -4.09
N GLY A 218 8.95 -19.71 -3.26
CA GLY A 218 10.09 -18.79 -3.34
C GLY A 218 9.82 -17.40 -2.69
N ALA A 219 8.67 -17.19 -2.08
CA ALA A 219 8.47 -16.08 -1.17
C ALA A 219 9.39 -16.22 0.05
N ARG A 220 9.79 -15.10 0.64
CA ARG A 220 10.62 -15.07 1.85
C ARG A 220 9.83 -14.37 2.94
N GLN A 221 9.88 -14.93 4.13
CA GLN A 221 9.33 -14.27 5.31
C GLN A 221 10.45 -14.03 6.31
N GLN A 222 10.48 -12.84 6.91
CA GLN A 222 11.42 -12.51 7.97
C GLN A 222 10.72 -11.68 9.05
N GLN A 223 10.91 -12.08 10.30
CA GLN A 223 10.55 -11.30 11.48
C GLN A 223 11.75 -10.47 11.91
N LEU A 224 11.54 -9.18 12.22
CA LEU A 224 12.54 -8.30 12.79
C LEU A 224 12.40 -8.32 14.31
N ALA A 225 13.47 -8.72 15.00
CA ALA A 225 13.50 -8.81 16.46
C ALA A 225 13.36 -7.41 17.09
N GLY A 226 12.47 -7.26 18.07
CA GLY A 226 12.22 -6.01 18.77
C GLY A 226 11.49 -4.93 17.99
N ALA A 227 11.25 -5.12 16.68
CA ALA A 227 10.54 -4.14 15.88
C ALA A 227 9.03 -4.15 16.15
N ASP A 228 8.42 -2.96 16.16
CA ASP A 228 6.98 -2.76 16.23
C ASP A 228 6.35 -2.71 14.81
N HIS A 229 5.05 -2.39 14.73
CA HIS A 229 4.32 -2.25 13.47
C HIS A 229 4.87 -1.16 12.55
N PHE A 230 5.50 -0.14 13.10
CA PHE A 230 6.05 1.01 12.36
C PHE A 230 7.55 0.89 12.12
N PHE A 231 8.18 -0.19 12.59
CA PHE A 231 9.62 -0.44 12.52
C PHE A 231 10.45 0.67 13.13
N ALA A 232 9.93 1.33 14.19
CA ALA A 232 10.60 2.44 14.85
C ALA A 232 11.96 1.98 15.46
N GLY A 233 13.04 2.69 15.07
CA GLY A 233 14.41 2.34 15.46
C GLY A 233 15.03 1.19 14.66
N HIS A 234 14.31 0.59 13.71
CA HIS A 234 14.77 -0.48 12.81
C HIS A 234 14.80 -0.05 11.34
N GLU A 235 14.70 1.26 11.06
CA GLU A 235 14.56 1.79 9.71
C GLU A 235 15.75 1.42 8.82
N ALA A 236 16.98 1.51 9.35
CA ALA A 236 18.19 1.18 8.58
C ALA A 236 18.23 -0.32 8.21
N GLU A 237 17.84 -1.21 9.13
CA GLU A 237 17.74 -2.65 8.84
C GLU A 237 16.65 -2.92 7.81
N LEU A 238 15.50 -2.27 7.94
CA LEU A 238 14.38 -2.40 7.00
C LEU A 238 14.79 -1.95 5.58
N VAL A 239 15.46 -0.80 5.47
CA VAL A 239 15.98 -0.28 4.18
C VAL A 239 16.96 -1.26 3.57
N ALA A 240 17.92 -1.79 4.34
CA ALA A 240 18.89 -2.77 3.84
C ALA A 240 18.22 -4.06 3.31
N LEU A 241 17.19 -4.56 4.00
CA LEU A 241 16.43 -5.74 3.57
C LEU A 241 15.66 -5.49 2.27
N ILE A 242 14.98 -4.33 2.17
CA ILE A 242 14.25 -3.93 0.97
C ILE A 242 15.21 -3.75 -0.20
N ALA A 243 16.29 -2.99 -0.02
CA ALA A 243 17.32 -2.74 -1.03
C ALA A 243 17.94 -4.04 -1.53
N GLY A 244 18.38 -4.90 -0.60
CA GLY A 244 18.97 -6.20 -0.93
C GLY A 244 18.01 -7.16 -1.65
N PHE A 245 16.70 -7.06 -1.40
CA PHE A 245 15.68 -7.82 -2.14
C PHE A 245 15.41 -7.21 -3.51
N ALA A 246 15.25 -5.88 -3.58
CA ALA A 246 14.97 -5.15 -4.81
C ALA A 246 16.14 -5.15 -5.82
N ALA A 247 17.38 -5.26 -5.37
CA ALA A 247 18.55 -5.35 -6.25
C ALA A 247 18.65 -6.67 -7.02
N ARG A 248 17.92 -7.72 -6.62
CA ARG A 248 17.95 -9.04 -7.29
C ARG A 248 17.07 -8.99 -8.55
N LYS A 249 17.68 -9.21 -9.69
CA LYS A 249 16.99 -9.28 -10.99
C LYS A 249 16.56 -10.70 -11.31
#